data_d4d00d5028b24167c01836e2252c1bb8
#
_entry.id   d4d00d5028b24167c01836e2252c1bb8
#
_cell.length_a   1.000
_cell.length_b   1.000
_cell.length_c   1.000
_cell.angle_alpha   90.00
_cell.angle_beta   90.00
_cell.angle_gamma   90.00
#
_symmetry.space_group_name_H-M   'P 1'
#
loop_
_entity.id
_entity.type
_entity.pdbx_description
1 polymer ?
#
loop_
_entity_poly.entity_id
_entity_poly.type
_entity_poly.pdbx_seq_one_letter_code
_entity_poly.pdbx_strand_id
1 'polypeptide(L)'
;MKFVRTEDLKAGMRLAKPIYNKKGVLLYERNSALTAPGIASAKNFGLIGVYILEPAEPLPPLSREDLEFEQLQTVYIFRLREVLNCITERRKLEKYPVFLEDILSHYGSLKHRVNFNQNLRSSDDFMYKHAISTAILVTMMGAHLRLPKEKLRILTTAALLYDNGYRLSLIHI
;
A
#
# COMPACT_ATOMS: atom_id res chain seq x y z
N MET A 1 2.24 -3.40 18.17
CA MET A 1 1.20 -2.74 17.34
C MET A 1 0.39 -3.75 16.56
N LYS A 2 -0.90 -3.48 16.36
CA LYS A 2 -1.84 -4.37 15.66
C LYS A 2 -2.58 -3.62 14.56
N PHE A 3 -2.99 -4.34 13.53
CA PHE A 3 -3.91 -3.82 12.52
C PHE A 3 -5.35 -3.92 13.03
N VAL A 4 -6.12 -2.84 12.82
CA VAL A 4 -7.54 -2.78 13.20
C VAL A 4 -8.31 -2.32 11.96
N ARG A 5 -9.35 -3.07 11.58
CA ARG A 5 -10.24 -2.70 10.48
C ARG A 5 -10.93 -1.37 10.75
N THR A 6 -11.22 -0.64 9.70
CA THR A 6 -11.83 0.70 9.86
C THR A 6 -13.18 0.64 10.58
N GLU A 7 -13.92 -0.46 10.44
CA GLU A 7 -15.20 -0.69 11.12
C GLU A 7 -15.08 -0.94 12.62
N ASP A 8 -13.91 -1.47 13.07
CA ASP A 8 -13.64 -1.80 14.47
C ASP A 8 -12.90 -0.69 15.24
N LEU A 9 -12.62 0.44 14.58
CA LEU A 9 -11.92 1.56 15.20
C LEU A 9 -12.75 2.22 16.29
N LYS A 10 -12.08 2.57 17.38
CA LYS A 10 -12.69 3.28 18.54
C LYS A 10 -11.94 4.57 18.82
N ALA A 11 -12.66 5.59 19.26
CA ALA A 11 -12.07 6.84 19.73
C ALA A 11 -11.09 6.57 20.87
N GLY A 12 -9.99 7.31 20.89
CA GLY A 12 -8.89 7.13 21.86
C GLY A 12 -7.83 6.11 21.43
N MET A 13 -8.05 5.28 20.42
CA MET A 13 -7.01 4.42 19.86
C MET A 13 -5.86 5.25 19.31
N ARG A 14 -4.61 4.89 19.64
CA ARG A 14 -3.41 5.62 19.27
C ARG A 14 -2.77 5.04 18.03
N LEU A 15 -2.52 5.87 17.01
CA LEU A 15 -1.97 5.44 15.73
C LEU A 15 -0.50 5.03 15.85
N ALA A 16 -0.15 3.85 15.33
CA ALA A 16 1.23 3.39 15.20
C ALA A 16 1.92 3.96 13.94
N LYS A 17 1.15 4.19 12.88
CA LYS A 17 1.60 4.71 11.59
C LYS A 17 0.75 5.91 11.17
N PRO A 18 1.31 6.82 10.34
CA PRO A 18 0.53 7.92 9.80
C PRO A 18 -0.58 7.40 8.86
N ILE A 19 -1.63 8.16 8.74
CA ILE A 19 -2.74 7.87 7.80
C ILE A 19 -2.68 8.85 6.65
N TYR A 20 -2.67 8.32 5.43
CA TYR A 20 -2.72 9.10 4.19
C TYR A 20 -4.01 8.80 3.41
N ASN A 21 -4.46 9.77 2.61
CA ASN A 21 -5.53 9.54 1.65
C ASN A 21 -4.98 8.93 0.33
N LYS A 22 -5.89 8.65 -0.61
CA LYS A 22 -5.55 8.11 -1.94
C LYS A 22 -4.63 8.98 -2.80
N LYS A 23 -4.44 10.25 -2.43
CA LYS A 23 -3.52 11.20 -3.09
C LYS A 23 -2.18 11.33 -2.35
N GLY A 24 -1.99 10.60 -1.25
CA GLY A 24 -0.80 10.69 -0.41
C GLY A 24 -0.80 11.89 0.55
N VAL A 25 -1.92 12.59 0.71
CA VAL A 25 -2.01 13.69 1.68
C VAL A 25 -2.14 13.10 3.08
N LEU A 26 -1.31 13.56 4.00
CA LEU A 26 -1.35 13.19 5.40
C LEU A 26 -2.66 13.65 6.03
N LEU A 27 -3.39 12.72 6.63
CA LEU A 27 -4.64 12.98 7.34
C LEU A 27 -4.43 13.01 8.85
N TYR A 28 -3.67 12.05 9.35
CA TYR A 28 -3.35 11.92 10.77
C TYR A 28 -1.91 11.47 10.94
N GLU A 29 -1.21 12.10 11.86
CA GLU A 29 0.15 11.72 12.21
C GLU A 29 0.16 10.46 13.08
N ARG A 30 1.27 9.74 13.05
CA ARG A 30 1.53 8.67 14.01
C ARG A 30 1.51 9.21 15.44
N ASN A 31 1.20 8.37 16.40
CA ASN A 31 1.02 8.71 17.81
C ASN A 31 -0.24 9.55 18.12
N SER A 32 -1.00 9.99 17.13
CA SER A 32 -2.26 10.69 17.34
C SER A 32 -3.33 9.75 17.90
N ALA A 33 -4.13 10.22 18.82
CA ALA A 33 -5.34 9.53 19.25
C ALA A 33 -6.47 9.73 18.23
N LEU A 34 -7.12 8.65 17.82
CA LEU A 34 -8.26 8.71 16.91
C LEU A 34 -9.45 9.39 17.60
N THR A 35 -10.08 10.28 16.88
CA THR A 35 -11.36 10.92 17.28
C THR A 35 -12.52 10.31 16.49
N ALA A 36 -13.75 10.47 16.97
CA ALA A 36 -14.93 10.02 16.22
C ALA A 36 -15.01 10.61 14.80
N PRO A 37 -14.76 11.93 14.56
CA PRO A 37 -14.63 12.46 13.21
C PRO A 37 -13.51 11.84 12.40
N GLY A 38 -12.36 11.53 13.04
CA GLY A 38 -11.23 10.88 12.40
C GLY A 38 -11.55 9.48 11.89
N ILE A 39 -12.29 8.71 12.68
CA ILE A 39 -12.79 7.38 12.29
C ILE A 39 -13.76 7.47 11.11
N ALA A 40 -14.71 8.42 11.17
CA ALA A 40 -15.62 8.66 10.06
C ALA A 40 -14.88 9.04 8.78
N SER A 41 -13.84 9.89 8.88
CA SER A 41 -12.97 10.25 7.76
C SER A 41 -12.24 9.04 7.19
N ALA A 42 -11.64 8.18 8.03
CA ALA A 42 -10.96 6.97 7.59
C ALA A 42 -11.91 6.05 6.80
N LYS A 43 -13.16 5.88 7.26
CA LYS A 43 -14.21 5.15 6.55
C LYS A 43 -14.53 5.77 5.19
N ASN A 44 -14.78 7.07 5.16
CA ASN A 44 -15.13 7.81 3.95
C ASN A 44 -14.00 7.79 2.90
N PHE A 45 -12.75 7.76 3.34
CA PHE A 45 -11.60 7.61 2.44
C PHE A 45 -11.40 6.17 1.95
N GLY A 46 -12.19 5.21 2.41
CA GLY A 46 -12.13 3.82 1.97
C GLY A 46 -10.88 3.07 2.41
N LEU A 47 -10.31 3.45 3.55
CA LEU A 47 -9.21 2.70 4.17
C LEU A 47 -9.71 1.33 4.63
N ILE A 48 -8.91 0.29 4.43
CA ILE A 48 -9.21 -1.07 4.91
C ILE A 48 -9.13 -1.11 6.43
N GLY A 49 -8.10 -0.48 6.98
CA GLY A 49 -7.83 -0.38 8.42
C GLY A 49 -6.57 0.41 8.67
N VAL A 50 -6.18 0.52 9.93
CA VAL A 50 -4.99 1.26 10.37
C VAL A 50 -4.21 0.49 11.44
N TYR A 51 -2.93 0.84 11.61
CA TYR A 51 -2.09 0.27 12.66
C TYR A 51 -2.21 1.06 13.94
N ILE A 52 -2.56 0.37 15.02
CA ILE A 52 -2.79 0.93 16.35
C ILE A 52 -1.70 0.45 17.30
N LEU A 53 -1.21 1.34 18.15
CA LEU A 53 -0.36 1.01 19.30
C LEU A 53 -1.21 0.38 20.39
N GLU A 54 -0.68 -0.65 21.05
CA GLU A 54 -1.28 -1.17 22.26
C GLU A 54 -1.03 -0.22 23.44
N PRO A 55 -1.83 -0.32 24.52
CA PRO A 55 -1.56 0.47 25.71
C PRO A 55 -0.11 0.31 26.20
N ALA A 56 0.55 1.42 26.54
CA ALA A 56 1.95 1.50 26.95
C ALA A 56 2.98 1.05 25.89
N GLU A 57 2.59 0.69 24.68
CA GLU A 57 3.53 0.35 23.60
C GLU A 57 4.28 1.60 23.14
N PRO A 58 5.63 1.56 23.09
CA PRO A 58 6.42 2.69 22.61
C PRO A 58 6.22 2.87 21.10
N LEU A 59 6.33 4.12 20.65
CA LEU A 59 6.29 4.43 19.24
C LEU A 59 7.55 3.89 18.53
N PRO A 60 7.44 2.98 17.55
CA PRO A 60 8.61 2.47 16.85
C PRO A 60 9.34 3.59 16.09
N PRO A 61 10.68 3.58 16.05
CA PRO A 61 11.42 4.54 15.26
C PRO A 61 11.09 4.31 13.76
N LEU A 62 10.89 5.39 13.03
CA LEU A 62 10.72 5.38 11.58
C LEU A 62 11.66 6.42 10.97
N SER A 63 12.42 6.02 9.96
CA SER A 63 13.22 6.93 9.16
C SER A 63 12.33 7.78 8.23
N ARG A 64 12.93 8.80 7.61
CA ARG A 64 12.23 9.58 6.60
C ARG A 64 11.84 8.71 5.40
N GLU A 65 12.73 7.82 4.99
CA GLU A 65 12.50 6.88 3.90
C GLU A 65 11.35 5.90 4.22
N ASP A 66 11.23 5.47 5.49
CA ASP A 66 10.11 4.63 5.91
C ASP A 66 8.77 5.38 5.82
N LEU A 67 8.74 6.66 6.19
CA LEU A 67 7.54 7.49 6.07
C LEU A 67 7.14 7.74 4.62
N GLU A 68 8.11 8.04 3.74
CA GLU A 68 7.90 8.19 2.31
C GLU A 68 7.39 6.89 1.68
N PHE A 69 7.93 5.75 2.10
CA PHE A 69 7.47 4.44 1.65
C PHE A 69 6.03 4.13 2.11
N GLU A 70 5.68 4.41 3.35
CA GLU A 70 4.31 4.23 3.88
C GLU A 70 3.30 5.10 3.10
N GLN A 71 3.67 6.33 2.78
CA GLN A 71 2.86 7.22 1.97
C GLN A 71 2.63 6.65 0.56
N LEU A 72 3.71 6.28 -0.14
CA LEU A 72 3.64 5.71 -1.49
C LEU A 72 2.87 4.38 -1.49
N GLN A 73 3.13 3.51 -0.51
CA GLN A 73 2.44 2.24 -0.40
C GLN A 73 0.92 2.44 -0.25
N THR A 74 0.49 3.43 0.53
CA THR A 74 -0.94 3.75 0.65
C THR A 74 -1.53 4.16 -0.70
N VAL A 75 -0.88 5.07 -1.43
CA VAL A 75 -1.32 5.49 -2.77
C VAL A 75 -1.39 4.30 -3.73
N TYR A 76 -0.38 3.44 -3.70
CA TYR A 76 -0.30 2.26 -4.58
C TYR A 76 -1.37 1.22 -4.26
N ILE A 77 -1.72 1.03 -3.00
CA ILE A 77 -2.84 0.16 -2.61
C ILE A 77 -4.15 0.66 -3.25
N PHE A 78 -4.45 1.95 -3.17
CA PHE A 78 -5.64 2.51 -3.78
C PHE A 78 -5.66 2.37 -5.31
N ARG A 79 -4.51 2.63 -5.96
CA ARG A 79 -4.38 2.47 -7.42
C ARG A 79 -4.52 1.01 -7.85
N LEU A 80 -3.88 0.08 -7.13
CA LEU A 80 -4.00 -1.35 -7.42
C LEU A 80 -5.45 -1.83 -7.24
N ARG A 81 -6.13 -1.42 -6.17
CA ARG A 81 -7.56 -1.72 -5.97
C ARG A 81 -8.42 -1.23 -7.15
N GLU A 82 -8.16 -0.01 -7.64
CA GLU A 82 -8.87 0.53 -8.81
C GLU A 82 -8.60 -0.31 -10.07
N VAL A 83 -7.34 -0.68 -10.32
CA VAL A 83 -6.95 -1.57 -11.44
C VAL A 83 -7.65 -2.91 -11.35
N LEU A 84 -7.62 -3.56 -10.19
CA LEU A 84 -8.27 -4.87 -10.00
C LEU A 84 -9.79 -4.80 -10.14
N ASN A 85 -10.42 -3.70 -9.68
CA ASN A 85 -11.84 -3.48 -9.91
C ASN A 85 -12.16 -3.32 -11.41
N CYS A 86 -11.35 -2.54 -12.15
CA CYS A 86 -11.51 -2.39 -13.59
C CYS A 86 -11.39 -3.74 -14.31
N ILE A 87 -10.44 -4.60 -13.91
CA ILE A 87 -10.29 -5.96 -14.47
C ILE A 87 -11.55 -6.80 -14.19
N THR A 88 -12.02 -6.83 -12.96
CA THR A 88 -13.20 -7.61 -12.55
C THR A 88 -14.46 -7.14 -13.29
N GLU A 89 -14.63 -5.83 -13.46
CA GLU A 89 -15.77 -5.20 -14.13
C GLU A 89 -15.59 -5.11 -15.66
N ARG A 90 -14.50 -5.66 -16.20
CA ARG A 90 -14.14 -5.61 -17.63
C ARG A 90 -14.09 -4.20 -18.20
N ARG A 91 -13.69 -3.22 -17.38
CA ARG A 91 -13.51 -1.82 -17.78
C ARG A 91 -12.10 -1.57 -18.33
N LYS A 92 -11.93 -0.48 -19.08
CA LYS A 92 -10.62 -0.04 -19.57
C LYS A 92 -9.68 0.34 -18.43
N LEU A 93 -8.40 -0.01 -18.56
CA LEU A 93 -7.34 0.28 -17.59
C LEU A 93 -6.65 1.62 -17.88
N GLU A 94 -7.40 2.71 -18.00
CA GLU A 94 -6.88 4.01 -18.43
C GLU A 94 -5.77 4.56 -17.52
N LYS A 95 -5.88 4.35 -16.22
CA LYS A 95 -4.90 4.86 -15.25
C LYS A 95 -3.73 3.91 -14.98
N TYR A 96 -3.80 2.68 -15.48
CA TYR A 96 -2.76 1.68 -15.26
C TYR A 96 -1.39 2.08 -15.83
N PRO A 97 -1.26 2.62 -17.04
CA PRO A 97 0.03 3.04 -17.58
C PRO A 97 0.73 4.07 -16.69
N VAL A 98 -0.02 5.03 -16.14
CA VAL A 98 0.52 6.05 -15.24
C VAL A 98 0.98 5.43 -13.92
N PHE A 99 0.22 4.49 -13.37
CA PHE A 99 0.58 3.76 -12.16
C PHE A 99 1.86 2.92 -12.36
N LEU A 100 1.97 2.22 -13.48
CA LEU A 100 3.15 1.44 -13.82
C LEU A 100 4.40 2.32 -13.97
N GLU A 101 4.29 3.43 -14.71
CA GLU A 101 5.42 4.38 -14.87
C GLU A 101 5.86 5.00 -13.56
N ASP A 102 4.94 5.24 -12.64
CA ASP A 102 5.24 5.78 -11.31
C ASP A 102 6.13 4.80 -10.51
N ILE A 103 5.79 3.51 -10.50
CA ILE A 103 6.63 2.47 -9.88
C ILE A 103 8.00 2.40 -10.54
N LEU A 104 8.04 2.38 -11.89
CA LEU A 104 9.28 2.28 -12.64
C LEU A 104 10.19 3.49 -12.43
N SER A 105 9.65 4.69 -12.36
CA SER A 105 10.42 5.92 -12.14
C SER A 105 10.99 5.98 -10.73
N HIS A 106 10.24 5.57 -9.71
CA HIS A 106 10.71 5.57 -8.34
C HIS A 106 11.75 4.49 -8.06
N TYR A 107 11.50 3.26 -8.49
CA TYR A 107 12.31 2.11 -8.07
C TYR A 107 13.26 1.57 -9.15
N GLY A 108 13.09 1.98 -10.41
CA GLY A 108 13.97 1.58 -11.51
C GLY A 108 15.33 2.27 -11.53
N SER A 109 15.56 3.30 -10.70
CA SER A 109 16.84 4.04 -10.64
C SER A 109 17.80 3.54 -9.57
N LEU A 110 17.41 2.60 -8.70
CA LEU A 110 18.16 2.09 -7.56
C LEU A 110 18.59 3.15 -6.51
N LYS A 111 17.99 4.35 -6.57
CA LYS A 111 18.31 5.45 -5.64
C LYS A 111 17.58 5.34 -4.31
N HIS A 112 16.48 4.60 -4.27
CA HIS A 112 15.65 4.43 -3.09
C HIS A 112 15.99 3.14 -2.35
N ARG A 113 16.08 3.23 -1.03
CA ARG A 113 16.15 2.07 -0.15
C ARG A 113 14.75 1.75 0.34
N VAL A 114 14.41 0.47 0.42
CA VAL A 114 13.12 0.01 0.92
C VAL A 114 13.33 -0.95 2.06
N ASN A 115 12.77 -0.63 3.21
CA ASN A 115 12.79 -1.49 4.39
C ASN A 115 11.48 -2.27 4.50
N PHE A 116 11.43 -3.44 3.86
CA PHE A 116 10.24 -4.30 3.89
C PHE A 116 9.95 -4.92 5.27
N ASN A 117 10.91 -4.96 6.18
CA ASN A 117 10.74 -5.58 7.50
C ASN A 117 9.78 -4.79 8.40
N GLN A 118 9.61 -3.50 8.14
CA GLN A 118 8.67 -2.65 8.89
C GLN A 118 7.24 -2.70 8.35
N ASN A 119 7.01 -3.38 7.22
CA ASN A 119 5.69 -3.55 6.63
C ASN A 119 4.96 -4.70 7.28
N LEU A 120 4.39 -4.46 8.44
CA LEU A 120 3.45 -5.38 9.05
C LEU A 120 2.28 -5.63 8.10
N ARG A 121 1.93 -6.89 7.92
CA ARG A 121 0.86 -7.32 7.04
C ARG A 121 -0.29 -7.82 7.90
N SER A 122 -1.49 -7.45 7.52
CA SER A 122 -2.71 -8.06 8.04
C SER A 122 -3.29 -8.99 6.98
N SER A 123 -4.17 -9.90 7.38
CA SER A 123 -4.90 -10.74 6.44
C SER A 123 -5.71 -9.92 5.42
N ASP A 124 -6.18 -8.73 5.84
CA ASP A 124 -7.09 -7.90 5.05
C ASP A 124 -6.39 -7.08 3.94
N ASP A 125 -5.14 -6.67 4.16
CA ASP A 125 -4.38 -5.88 3.19
C ASP A 125 -3.17 -6.63 2.59
N PHE A 126 -2.97 -7.88 3.02
CA PHE A 126 -1.83 -8.71 2.64
C PHE A 126 -1.66 -8.79 1.12
N MET A 127 -2.72 -9.09 0.39
CA MET A 127 -2.68 -9.28 -1.05
C MET A 127 -2.15 -8.02 -1.78
N TYR A 128 -2.66 -6.86 -1.41
CA TYR A 128 -2.23 -5.59 -2.04
C TYR A 128 -0.78 -5.26 -1.70
N LYS A 129 -0.42 -5.36 -0.43
CA LYS A 129 0.96 -5.09 0.02
C LYS A 129 1.95 -6.09 -0.56
N HIS A 130 1.55 -7.35 -0.67
CA HIS A 130 2.38 -8.39 -1.27
C HIS A 130 2.64 -8.10 -2.74
N ALA A 131 1.60 -7.86 -3.54
CA ALA A 131 1.74 -7.54 -4.95
C ALA A 131 2.60 -6.29 -5.20
N ILE A 132 2.37 -5.22 -4.42
CA ILE A 132 3.16 -3.99 -4.51
C ILE A 132 4.63 -4.23 -4.14
N SER A 133 4.89 -4.92 -3.03
CA SER A 133 6.25 -5.22 -2.57
C SER A 133 7.00 -6.10 -3.59
N THR A 134 6.30 -7.09 -4.17
CA THR A 134 6.87 -7.95 -5.22
C THR A 134 7.18 -7.14 -6.48
N ALA A 135 6.27 -6.27 -6.90
CA ALA A 135 6.50 -5.41 -8.07
C ALA A 135 7.69 -4.46 -7.87
N ILE A 136 7.82 -3.85 -6.69
CA ILE A 136 8.95 -2.98 -6.34
C ILE A 136 10.26 -3.78 -6.38
N LEU A 137 10.31 -4.96 -5.74
CA LEU A 137 11.49 -5.82 -5.74
C LEU A 137 11.90 -6.23 -7.16
N VAL A 138 10.95 -6.69 -7.95
CA VAL A 138 11.20 -7.10 -9.35
C VAL A 138 11.70 -5.92 -10.18
N THR A 139 11.14 -4.72 -9.97
CA THR A 139 11.61 -3.50 -10.64
C THR A 139 13.04 -3.18 -10.26
N MET A 140 13.39 -3.20 -8.98
CA MET A 140 14.76 -2.95 -8.52
C MET A 140 15.73 -4.00 -9.02
N MET A 141 15.39 -5.28 -8.97
CA MET A 141 16.22 -6.37 -9.47
C MET A 141 16.43 -6.26 -10.97
N GLY A 142 15.37 -6.01 -11.73
CA GLY A 142 15.45 -5.85 -13.19
C GLY A 142 16.30 -4.63 -13.59
N ALA A 143 16.20 -3.53 -12.85
CA ALA A 143 17.04 -2.36 -13.04
C ALA A 143 18.52 -2.67 -12.71
N HIS A 144 18.79 -3.41 -11.64
CA HIS A 144 20.14 -3.86 -11.30
C HIS A 144 20.73 -4.74 -12.40
N LEU A 145 19.93 -5.62 -12.98
CA LEU A 145 20.32 -6.47 -14.12
C LEU A 145 20.35 -5.73 -15.46
N ARG A 146 20.11 -4.41 -15.45
CA ARG A 146 20.07 -3.54 -16.65
C ARG A 146 19.13 -4.06 -17.74
N LEU A 147 17.98 -4.59 -17.34
CA LEU A 147 16.98 -5.04 -18.31
C LEU A 147 16.46 -3.88 -19.15
N PRO A 148 16.19 -4.10 -20.46
CA PRO A 148 15.52 -3.12 -21.29
C PRO A 148 14.19 -2.67 -20.68
N LYS A 149 13.85 -1.39 -20.86
CA LYS A 149 12.64 -0.78 -20.28
C LYS A 149 11.37 -1.60 -20.54
N GLU A 150 11.21 -2.12 -21.75
CA GLU A 150 10.03 -2.93 -22.11
C GLU A 150 9.96 -4.24 -21.33
N LYS A 151 11.08 -4.92 -21.13
CA LYS A 151 11.11 -6.14 -20.30
C LYS A 151 10.81 -5.82 -18.85
N LEU A 152 11.33 -4.69 -18.34
CA LEU A 152 11.07 -4.25 -16.98
C LEU A 152 9.58 -3.93 -16.77
N ARG A 153 8.92 -3.28 -17.76
CA ARG A 153 7.48 -3.03 -17.74
C ARG A 153 6.67 -4.32 -17.66
N ILE A 154 7.01 -5.31 -18.49
CA ILE A 154 6.34 -6.62 -18.50
C ILE A 154 6.50 -7.32 -17.15
N LEU A 155 7.71 -7.38 -16.60
CA LEU A 155 7.99 -8.01 -15.33
C LEU A 155 7.27 -7.33 -14.16
N THR A 156 7.30 -5.99 -14.10
CA THR A 156 6.59 -5.23 -13.06
C THR A 156 5.08 -5.44 -13.16
N THR A 157 4.53 -5.46 -14.38
CA THR A 157 3.11 -5.76 -14.63
C THR A 157 2.76 -7.16 -14.16
N ALA A 158 3.55 -8.15 -14.53
CA ALA A 158 3.34 -9.53 -14.10
C ALA A 158 3.36 -9.63 -12.57
N ALA A 159 4.31 -8.98 -11.90
CA ALA A 159 4.43 -8.97 -10.45
C ALA A 159 3.25 -8.27 -9.74
N LEU A 160 2.64 -7.25 -10.35
CA LEU A 160 1.45 -6.59 -9.81
C LEU A 160 0.19 -7.46 -9.91
N LEU A 161 0.12 -8.31 -10.93
CA LEU A 161 -1.14 -8.95 -11.33
C LEU A 161 -1.15 -10.48 -11.17
N TYR A 162 0.00 -11.13 -10.88
CA TYR A 162 0.12 -12.60 -10.88
C TYR A 162 -0.82 -13.29 -9.90
N ASP A 163 -1.08 -12.67 -8.75
CA ASP A 163 -1.88 -13.26 -7.67
C ASP A 163 -3.36 -12.77 -7.69
N ASN A 164 -3.78 -12.14 -8.79
CA ASN A 164 -5.13 -11.57 -8.90
C ASN A 164 -6.23 -12.65 -8.85
N GLY A 165 -5.93 -13.89 -9.25
CA GLY A 165 -6.85 -15.02 -9.17
C GLY A 165 -7.30 -15.35 -7.74
N TYR A 166 -6.46 -15.10 -6.74
CA TYR A 166 -6.78 -15.30 -5.33
C TYR A 166 -7.98 -14.44 -4.87
N ARG A 167 -8.06 -13.20 -5.33
CA ARG A 167 -9.19 -12.31 -5.04
C ARG A 167 -10.52 -12.83 -5.61
N LEU A 168 -10.48 -13.41 -6.80
CA LEU A 168 -11.68 -14.00 -7.44
C LEU A 168 -12.16 -15.22 -6.69
N SER A 169 -11.24 -16.02 -6.14
CA SER A 169 -11.56 -17.20 -5.32
C SER A 169 -12.24 -16.83 -4.00
N LEU A 170 -11.82 -15.75 -3.34
CA LEU A 170 -12.40 -15.31 -2.06
C LEU A 170 -13.83 -14.72 -2.19
N ILE A 171 -14.24 -14.33 -3.38
CA ILE A 171 -15.60 -13.78 -3.62
C ILE A 171 -16.62 -14.93 -3.80
N HIS A 172 -16.16 -16.16 -4.03
CA HIS A 172 -17.00 -17.33 -4.28
C HIS A 172 -17.08 -18.30 -3.09
N ILE A 173 -16.53 -17.94 -1.93
CA ILE A 173 -16.70 -18.65 -0.66
C ILE A 173 -17.57 -17.80 0.27
#